data_05cabfca80c7912b10b7370c0447a92f
#
_entry.id   05cabfca80c7912b10b7370c0447a92f
#
_cell.length_a   1.000
_cell.length_b   1.000
_cell.length_c   1.000
_cell.angle_alpha   90.00
_cell.angle_beta   90.00
_cell.angle_gamma   90.00
#
_symmetry.space_group_name_H-M   'P 1'
#
loop_
_entity.id
_entity.type
_entity.pdbx_description
1 polymer ?
#
loop_
_entity_poly.entity_id
_entity_poly.type
_entity_poly.pdbx_seq_one_letter_code
_entity_poly.pdbx_strand_id
1 'polypeptide(L)'
;MPHLEYNIQTQNSDHAEMVLALIMPYNFEGFLQEEDVLKAYVNQNDFDTYEFETFLKESNLSFDKSTIQHENWNAKWESSFEPIVVPFIDNSQIFACVRANFHPINNDAKLDLLITPKMSFGTGHHPTTFQMIQEMSLLNFESKIVLDYGTGTGVLAVLAEKLGAEKVIAIDYDALCYDNTAENIEANNCKKVIPVLDSHCKNNEKVDILLANINLNVIISELKNILEVTKKEAEILFSGILIEHKKIIYNALVEHHFQNIQIKSKENWLVIYCTRA
;
A
#
# COMPACT_ATOMS: atom_id res chain seq x y z
N MET A 1 4.20 24.21 9.22
CA MET A 1 4.30 25.69 9.23
C MET A 1 2.90 26.23 9.05
N PRO A 2 2.49 27.35 9.67
CA PRO A 2 1.12 27.83 9.51
C PRO A 2 0.94 28.37 8.07
N HIS A 3 -0.16 27.97 7.43
CA HIS A 3 -0.58 28.51 6.13
C HIS A 3 -1.73 29.48 6.34
N LEU A 4 -1.80 30.48 5.48
CA LEU A 4 -2.95 31.37 5.40
C LEU A 4 -3.83 30.93 4.24
N GLU A 5 -5.13 30.92 4.48
CA GLU A 5 -6.18 30.78 3.47
C GLU A 5 -6.87 32.13 3.32
N TYR A 6 -6.88 32.64 2.11
CA TYR A 6 -7.66 33.80 1.72
C TYR A 6 -8.89 33.34 0.93
N ASN A 7 -10.09 33.62 1.45
CA ASN A 7 -11.36 33.35 0.80
C ASN A 7 -11.83 34.64 0.11
N ILE A 8 -11.54 34.79 -1.19
CA ILE A 8 -11.84 36.02 -1.96
C ILE A 8 -13.19 35.84 -2.65
N GLN A 9 -14.13 36.75 -2.38
CA GLN A 9 -15.48 36.70 -2.96
C GLN A 9 -15.46 37.02 -4.45
N THR A 10 -16.08 36.18 -5.26
CA THR A 10 -16.23 36.34 -6.71
C THR A 10 -17.71 36.34 -7.08
N GLN A 11 -18.04 36.83 -8.27
CA GLN A 11 -19.44 36.94 -8.71
C GLN A 11 -19.89 35.77 -9.60
N ASN A 12 -18.94 35.18 -10.31
CA ASN A 12 -19.10 34.07 -11.23
C ASN A 12 -17.72 33.51 -11.62
N SER A 13 -17.72 32.48 -12.46
CA SER A 13 -16.48 31.83 -12.93
C SER A 13 -15.54 32.79 -13.68
N ASP A 14 -16.05 33.65 -14.56
CA ASP A 14 -15.24 34.58 -15.33
C ASP A 14 -14.57 35.63 -14.42
N HIS A 15 -15.30 36.09 -13.39
CA HIS A 15 -14.75 36.98 -12.38
C HIS A 15 -13.67 36.28 -11.53
N ALA A 16 -13.87 35.00 -11.21
CA ALA A 16 -12.87 34.21 -10.48
C ALA A 16 -11.57 34.03 -11.28
N GLU A 17 -11.67 33.77 -12.59
CA GLU A 17 -10.50 33.68 -13.47
C GLU A 17 -9.75 35.01 -13.57
N MET A 18 -10.48 36.14 -13.65
CA MET A 18 -9.88 37.46 -13.65
C MET A 18 -9.15 37.77 -12.32
N VAL A 19 -9.78 37.47 -11.19
CA VAL A 19 -9.18 37.62 -9.86
C VAL A 19 -7.96 36.73 -9.72
N LEU A 20 -8.02 35.48 -10.17
CA LEU A 20 -6.90 34.55 -10.17
C LEU A 20 -5.71 35.12 -10.94
N ALA A 21 -5.94 35.64 -12.14
CA ALA A 21 -4.88 36.28 -12.94
C ALA A 21 -4.23 37.46 -12.23
N LEU A 22 -5.00 38.24 -11.48
CA LEU A 22 -4.50 39.39 -10.71
C LEU A 22 -3.64 39.02 -9.53
N ILE A 23 -3.97 37.89 -8.86
CA ILE A 23 -3.27 37.45 -7.63
C ILE A 23 -2.14 36.43 -7.89
N MET A 24 -2.06 35.85 -9.10
CA MET A 24 -0.96 34.94 -9.48
C MET A 24 0.46 35.45 -9.20
N PRO A 25 0.77 36.76 -9.30
CA PRO A 25 2.11 37.28 -9.00
C PRO A 25 2.50 37.18 -7.51
N TYR A 26 1.57 36.95 -6.60
CA TYR A 26 1.78 36.89 -5.15
C TYR A 26 2.06 35.47 -4.67
N ASN A 27 3.11 34.82 -5.01
CA ASN A 27 3.67 33.56 -4.49
C ASN A 27 2.72 32.60 -3.73
N PHE A 28 1.46 32.47 -4.18
CA PHE A 28 0.52 31.49 -3.64
C PHE A 28 0.94 30.07 -4.06
N GLU A 29 0.81 29.11 -3.15
CA GLU A 29 1.14 27.70 -3.36
C GLU A 29 0.02 26.92 -4.07
N GLY A 30 -1.22 27.41 -3.98
CA GLY A 30 -2.37 26.76 -4.60
C GLY A 30 -3.63 27.63 -4.58
N PHE A 31 -4.54 27.27 -5.45
CA PHE A 31 -5.86 27.92 -5.59
C PHE A 31 -6.94 26.86 -5.70
N LEU A 32 -8.11 27.17 -5.13
CA LEU A 32 -9.32 26.36 -5.26
C LEU A 32 -10.51 27.25 -5.48
N GLN A 33 -11.29 27.01 -6.53
CA GLN A 33 -12.52 27.72 -6.79
C GLN A 33 -13.70 26.90 -6.29
N GLU A 34 -14.53 27.47 -5.41
CA GLU A 34 -15.76 26.91 -4.90
C GLU A 34 -16.90 27.92 -5.11
N GLU A 35 -17.83 27.61 -6.00
CA GLU A 35 -18.97 28.50 -6.34
C GLU A 35 -18.51 29.95 -6.58
N ASP A 36 -18.86 30.87 -5.66
CA ASP A 36 -18.55 32.31 -5.75
C ASP A 36 -17.34 32.71 -4.88
N VAL A 37 -16.48 31.76 -4.51
CA VAL A 37 -15.29 32.00 -3.68
C VAL A 37 -14.06 31.44 -4.34
N LEU A 38 -13.02 32.29 -4.48
CA LEU A 38 -11.68 31.85 -4.85
C LEU A 38 -10.83 31.74 -3.57
N LYS A 39 -10.45 30.52 -3.22
CA LYS A 39 -9.54 30.24 -2.11
C LYS A 39 -8.10 30.26 -2.60
N ALA A 40 -7.24 30.95 -1.88
CA ALA A 40 -5.81 31.04 -2.18
C ALA A 40 -4.99 30.70 -0.94
N TYR A 41 -3.99 29.82 -1.10
CA TYR A 41 -3.20 29.25 -0.01
C TYR A 41 -1.77 29.68 -0.09
N VAL A 42 -1.21 30.16 1.02
CA VAL A 42 0.17 30.66 1.07
C VAL A 42 0.83 30.38 2.41
N ASN A 43 2.14 30.15 2.39
CA ASN A 43 2.95 30.03 3.60
C ASN A 43 3.06 31.39 4.31
N GLN A 44 2.65 31.45 5.58
CA GLN A 44 2.64 32.70 6.35
C GLN A 44 4.02 33.34 6.48
N ASN A 45 5.10 32.58 6.50
CA ASN A 45 6.45 33.10 6.76
C ASN A 45 7.06 33.83 5.55
N ASP A 46 6.63 33.48 4.34
CA ASP A 46 7.20 33.94 3.08
C ASP A 46 6.27 34.92 2.33
N PHE A 47 5.25 35.46 3.04
CA PHE A 47 4.18 36.23 2.43
C PHE A 47 3.96 37.59 3.12
N ASP A 48 4.01 38.64 2.33
CA ASP A 48 3.67 39.98 2.80
C ASP A 48 2.14 40.19 2.84
N THR A 49 1.57 39.86 4.00
CA THR A 49 0.12 40.00 4.22
C THR A 49 -0.37 41.44 4.11
N TYR A 50 0.46 42.43 4.47
CA TYR A 50 0.05 43.82 4.43
C TYR A 50 -0.04 44.34 2.98
N GLU A 51 0.94 44.03 2.18
CA GLU A 51 0.95 44.38 0.75
C GLU A 51 -0.25 43.77 0.05
N PHE A 52 -0.46 42.48 0.23
CA PHE A 52 -1.55 41.75 -0.43
C PHE A 52 -2.94 42.21 0.01
N GLU A 53 -3.18 42.38 1.30
CA GLU A 53 -4.49 42.86 1.80
C GLU A 53 -4.76 44.32 1.36
N THR A 54 -3.74 45.14 1.22
CA THR A 54 -3.87 46.50 0.65
C THR A 54 -4.30 46.44 -0.81
N PHE A 55 -3.65 45.57 -1.59
CA PHE A 55 -4.01 45.33 -3.00
C PHE A 55 -5.47 44.86 -3.15
N LEU A 56 -5.92 43.90 -2.32
CA LEU A 56 -7.33 43.41 -2.38
C LEU A 56 -8.32 44.53 -2.09
N LYS A 57 -8.04 45.39 -1.11
CA LYS A 57 -8.90 46.56 -0.75
C LYS A 57 -8.96 47.58 -1.86
N GLU A 58 -7.82 47.92 -2.45
CA GLU A 58 -7.73 48.86 -3.56
C GLU A 58 -8.42 48.33 -4.83
N SER A 59 -8.41 47.03 -5.02
CA SER A 59 -9.13 46.34 -6.09
C SER A 59 -10.63 46.11 -5.81
N ASN A 60 -11.18 46.62 -4.68
CA ASN A 60 -12.53 46.40 -4.21
C ASN A 60 -12.94 44.91 -4.12
N LEU A 61 -11.99 44.02 -3.78
CA LEU A 61 -12.25 42.60 -3.56
C LEU A 61 -12.51 42.35 -2.08
N SER A 62 -13.66 41.77 -1.77
CA SER A 62 -13.99 41.30 -0.41
C SER A 62 -13.30 40.00 -0.13
N PHE A 63 -12.73 39.85 1.05
CA PHE A 63 -12.06 38.62 1.45
C PHE A 63 -12.17 38.37 2.94
N ASP A 64 -12.11 37.09 3.30
CA ASP A 64 -11.87 36.62 4.66
C ASP A 64 -10.51 35.91 4.69
N LYS A 65 -9.79 36.06 5.83
CA LYS A 65 -8.53 35.40 6.06
C LYS A 65 -8.63 34.46 7.24
N SER A 66 -8.20 33.22 7.05
CA SER A 66 -8.07 32.24 8.12
C SER A 66 -6.64 31.70 8.18
N THR A 67 -6.21 31.33 9.39
CA THR A 67 -4.95 30.58 9.53
C THR A 67 -5.28 29.11 9.55
N ILE A 68 -4.81 28.39 8.55
CA ILE A 68 -4.87 26.92 8.58
C ILE A 68 -3.78 26.48 9.54
N GLN A 69 -4.19 26.09 10.74
CA GLN A 69 -3.29 25.33 11.58
C GLN A 69 -2.99 24.04 10.84
N HIS A 70 -1.72 23.69 10.72
CA HIS A 70 -1.35 22.38 10.23
C HIS A 70 -2.06 21.36 11.13
N GLU A 71 -3.25 20.91 10.72
CA GLU A 71 -3.74 19.65 11.23
C GLU A 71 -2.62 18.66 10.96
N ASN A 72 -2.11 18.07 11.98
CA ASN A 72 -1.16 16.98 11.81
C ASN A 72 -1.95 15.79 11.25
N TRP A 73 -2.19 15.85 9.94
CA TRP A 73 -2.89 14.81 9.18
C TRP A 73 -2.26 13.44 9.44
N ASN A 74 -0.94 13.41 9.67
CA ASN A 74 -0.24 12.20 10.06
C ASN A 74 -0.73 11.71 11.44
N ALA A 75 -0.80 12.58 12.45
CA ALA A 75 -1.29 12.19 13.77
C ALA A 75 -2.78 11.78 13.74
N LYS A 76 -3.60 12.45 12.93
CA LYS A 76 -5.02 12.10 12.76
C LYS A 76 -5.17 10.76 12.03
N TRP A 77 -4.36 10.54 10.99
CA TRP A 77 -4.31 9.27 10.28
C TRP A 77 -3.74 8.15 11.17
N GLU A 78 -2.65 8.38 11.89
CA GLU A 78 -2.09 7.45 12.87
C GLU A 78 -3.12 7.04 13.94
N SER A 79 -3.92 7.99 14.44
CA SER A 79 -4.96 7.71 15.44
C SER A 79 -6.14 6.87 14.90
N SER A 80 -6.34 6.86 13.58
CA SER A 80 -7.38 6.07 12.91
C SER A 80 -6.88 4.75 12.32
N PHE A 81 -5.56 4.51 12.36
CA PHE A 81 -4.95 3.31 11.82
C PHE A 81 -4.89 2.23 12.90
N GLU A 82 -5.74 1.20 12.78
CA GLU A 82 -5.81 0.13 13.76
C GLU A 82 -4.88 -1.04 13.41
N PRO A 83 -4.31 -1.75 14.40
CA PRO A 83 -3.57 -2.98 14.14
C PRO A 83 -4.47 -4.06 13.55
N ILE A 84 -3.95 -4.82 12.58
CA ILE A 84 -4.67 -5.93 11.99
C ILE A 84 -4.33 -7.22 12.72
N VAL A 85 -5.35 -7.85 13.27
CA VAL A 85 -5.24 -9.12 13.97
C VAL A 85 -5.75 -10.23 13.06
N VAL A 86 -4.87 -11.16 12.69
CA VAL A 86 -5.20 -12.31 11.83
C VAL A 86 -5.18 -13.59 12.67
N PRO A 87 -6.33 -14.22 12.89
CA PRO A 87 -6.40 -15.48 13.62
C PRO A 87 -5.92 -16.65 12.72
N PHE A 88 -5.57 -17.77 13.35
CA PHE A 88 -5.51 -19.05 12.64
C PHE A 88 -6.88 -19.38 11.99
N ILE A 89 -6.88 -20.24 10.97
CA ILE A 89 -8.10 -20.59 10.23
C ILE A 89 -9.19 -21.19 11.13
N ASP A 90 -8.78 -21.91 12.16
CA ASP A 90 -9.69 -22.50 13.17
C ASP A 90 -10.12 -21.51 14.25
N ASN A 91 -9.68 -20.27 14.18
CA ASN A 91 -9.92 -19.19 15.15
C ASN A 91 -9.48 -19.55 16.60
N SER A 92 -8.60 -20.52 16.78
CA SER A 92 -8.14 -20.96 18.09
C SER A 92 -7.27 -19.94 18.81
N GLN A 93 -6.45 -19.21 18.05
CA GLN A 93 -5.49 -18.23 18.54
C GLN A 93 -5.21 -17.16 17.48
N ILE A 94 -4.57 -16.06 17.89
CA ILE A 94 -4.08 -15.05 16.97
C ILE A 94 -2.77 -15.55 16.32
N PHE A 95 -2.80 -15.71 15.01
CA PHE A 95 -1.64 -16.12 14.23
C PHE A 95 -0.64 -14.98 14.05
N ALA A 96 -1.11 -13.84 13.56
CA ALA A 96 -0.27 -12.68 13.32
C ALA A 96 -0.97 -11.37 13.69
N CYS A 97 -0.20 -10.39 14.16
CA CYS A 97 -0.62 -9.02 14.29
C CYS A 97 0.26 -8.14 13.39
N VAL A 98 -0.36 -7.39 12.49
CA VAL A 98 0.32 -6.38 11.66
C VAL A 98 0.03 -5.02 12.27
N ARG A 99 1.05 -4.31 12.70
CA ARG A 99 0.92 -3.03 13.39
C ARG A 99 1.94 -2.00 12.89
N ALA A 100 1.65 -0.73 13.10
CA ALA A 100 2.61 0.34 12.93
C ALA A 100 3.48 0.56 14.19
N ASN A 101 4.54 1.35 14.07
CA ASN A 101 5.50 1.61 15.14
C ASN A 101 4.90 2.36 16.35
N PHE A 102 3.83 3.11 16.14
CA PHE A 102 3.10 3.82 17.21
C PHE A 102 2.08 2.96 17.98
N HIS A 103 1.88 1.71 17.58
CA HIS A 103 1.03 0.76 18.28
C HIS A 103 1.84 -0.09 19.30
N PRO A 104 1.23 -0.47 20.42
CA PRO A 104 1.86 -1.42 21.33
C PRO A 104 2.02 -2.81 20.68
N ILE A 105 2.99 -3.56 21.17
CA ILE A 105 3.20 -4.96 20.76
C ILE A 105 1.99 -5.79 21.21
N ASN A 106 1.50 -6.64 20.32
CA ASN A 106 0.46 -7.61 20.66
C ASN A 106 1.09 -8.92 21.15
N ASN A 107 1.14 -9.10 22.46
CA ASN A 107 1.73 -10.29 23.08
C ASN A 107 0.87 -11.56 22.95
N ASP A 108 -0.40 -11.43 22.53
CA ASP A 108 -1.30 -12.59 22.32
C ASP A 108 -1.13 -13.17 20.92
N ALA A 109 -0.50 -12.43 20.00
CA ALA A 109 -0.22 -12.93 18.65
C ALA A 109 1.04 -13.81 18.65
N LYS A 110 0.96 -14.94 17.92
CA LYS A 110 2.14 -15.80 17.69
C LYS A 110 3.27 -15.05 17.00
N LEU A 111 2.93 -14.16 16.05
CA LEU A 111 3.87 -13.33 15.30
C LEU A 111 3.42 -11.88 15.31
N ASP A 112 4.31 -10.98 15.68
CA ASP A 112 4.12 -9.54 15.64
C ASP A 112 4.94 -8.96 14.48
N LEU A 113 4.26 -8.26 13.56
CA LEU A 113 4.83 -7.69 12.35
C LEU A 113 4.74 -6.18 12.41
N LEU A 114 5.89 -5.52 12.42
CA LEU A 114 5.99 -4.08 12.41
C LEU A 114 6.05 -3.60 10.95
N ILE A 115 4.96 -3.03 10.45
CA ILE A 115 4.85 -2.54 9.08
C ILE A 115 4.54 -1.05 9.11
N THR A 116 5.45 -0.26 8.57
CA THR A 116 5.25 1.18 8.42
C THR A 116 4.27 1.42 7.28
N PRO A 117 3.07 1.95 7.58
CA PRO A 117 2.10 2.26 6.55
C PRO A 117 2.58 3.50 5.77
N LYS A 118 2.84 3.29 4.49
CA LYS A 118 3.14 4.33 3.49
C LYS A 118 2.14 4.22 2.34
N MET A 119 2.42 4.87 1.23
CA MET A 119 1.59 4.78 0.02
C MET A 119 1.73 3.44 -0.72
N SER A 120 2.40 2.45 -0.11
CA SER A 120 2.54 1.09 -0.65
C SER A 120 1.39 0.19 -0.20
N PHE A 121 0.95 -0.73 -1.08
CA PHE A 121 -0.06 -1.73 -0.75
C PHE A 121 0.49 -2.81 0.20
N GLY A 122 -0.36 -3.39 1.06
CA GLY A 122 0.02 -4.53 1.91
C GLY A 122 0.13 -4.21 3.40
N THR A 123 -0.63 -3.23 3.91
CA THR A 123 -0.70 -2.93 5.36
C THR A 123 -1.50 -3.95 6.18
N GLY A 124 -2.13 -4.94 5.53
CA GLY A 124 -2.97 -5.95 6.18
C GLY A 124 -4.47 -5.66 6.19
N HIS A 125 -4.89 -4.41 6.03
CA HIS A 125 -6.30 -3.99 6.09
C HIS A 125 -7.13 -4.52 4.91
N HIS A 126 -6.51 -4.68 3.74
CA HIS A 126 -7.22 -5.18 2.59
C HIS A 126 -7.51 -6.68 2.73
N PRO A 127 -8.71 -7.16 2.36
CA PRO A 127 -9.10 -8.58 2.47
C PRO A 127 -8.11 -9.55 1.82
N THR A 128 -7.45 -9.15 0.73
CA THR A 128 -6.46 -9.99 0.04
C THR A 128 -5.22 -10.24 0.90
N THR A 129 -4.65 -9.19 1.50
CA THR A 129 -3.47 -9.31 2.38
C THR A 129 -3.82 -10.11 3.63
N PHE A 130 -5.00 -9.87 4.21
CA PHE A 130 -5.51 -10.63 5.35
C PHE A 130 -5.58 -12.13 5.02
N GLN A 131 -6.21 -12.50 3.88
CA GLN A 131 -6.34 -13.90 3.45
C GLN A 131 -4.97 -14.53 3.18
N MET A 132 -4.04 -13.81 2.52
CA MET A 132 -2.68 -14.31 2.27
C MET A 132 -1.97 -14.64 3.59
N ILE A 133 -1.99 -13.73 4.57
CA ILE A 133 -1.40 -13.97 5.89
C ILE A 133 -2.05 -15.20 6.54
N GLN A 134 -3.37 -15.32 6.48
CA GLN A 134 -4.10 -16.44 7.08
C GLN A 134 -3.75 -17.77 6.40
N GLU A 135 -3.70 -17.84 5.06
CA GLU A 135 -3.33 -19.06 4.33
C GLU A 135 -1.85 -19.44 4.54
N MET A 136 -0.95 -18.48 4.71
CA MET A 136 0.44 -18.74 5.06
C MET A 136 0.58 -19.53 6.38
N SER A 137 -0.40 -19.47 7.29
CA SER A 137 -0.40 -20.27 8.52
C SER A 137 -0.50 -21.78 8.28
N LEU A 138 -0.93 -22.18 7.09
CA LEU A 138 -1.08 -23.60 6.70
C LEU A 138 0.15 -24.17 6.01
N LEU A 139 1.10 -23.32 5.58
CA LEU A 139 2.28 -23.73 4.84
C LEU A 139 3.49 -23.91 5.76
N ASN A 140 4.39 -24.77 5.33
CA ASN A 140 5.67 -24.96 6.03
C ASN A 140 6.77 -24.14 5.37
N PHE A 141 7.23 -23.09 6.03
CA PHE A 141 8.29 -22.21 5.56
C PHE A 141 9.70 -22.63 6.04
N GLU A 142 9.79 -23.54 6.99
CA GLU A 142 11.08 -23.92 7.58
C GLU A 142 12.07 -24.40 6.52
N SER A 143 13.23 -23.74 6.46
CA SER A 143 14.30 -24.02 5.49
C SER A 143 13.91 -23.91 4.02
N LYS A 144 12.87 -23.12 3.69
CA LYS A 144 12.36 -22.91 2.33
C LYS A 144 12.93 -21.63 1.70
N ILE A 145 13.10 -21.67 0.38
CA ILE A 145 13.37 -20.50 -0.44
C ILE A 145 12.01 -19.96 -0.93
N VAL A 146 11.74 -18.72 -0.63
CA VAL A 146 10.45 -18.06 -0.91
C VAL A 146 10.63 -16.91 -1.88
N LEU A 147 9.68 -16.71 -2.78
CA LEU A 147 9.59 -15.54 -3.63
C LEU A 147 8.26 -14.84 -3.36
N ASP A 148 8.32 -13.56 -3.00
CA ASP A 148 7.16 -12.67 -2.85
C ASP A 148 7.16 -11.69 -4.03
N TYR A 149 6.26 -11.90 -4.98
CA TYR A 149 6.16 -11.14 -6.22
C TYR A 149 5.05 -10.08 -6.13
N GLY A 150 5.42 -8.82 -6.30
CA GLY A 150 4.60 -7.66 -5.97
C GLY A 150 4.53 -7.45 -4.46
N THR A 151 5.69 -7.36 -3.83
CA THR A 151 5.83 -7.42 -2.37
C THR A 151 5.22 -6.22 -1.63
N GLY A 152 5.09 -5.05 -2.29
CA GLY A 152 4.49 -3.83 -1.73
C GLY A 152 5.20 -3.34 -0.47
N THR A 153 4.56 -3.48 0.68
CA THR A 153 5.16 -3.15 2.00
C THR A 153 6.18 -4.18 2.48
N GLY A 154 6.28 -5.34 1.83
CA GLY A 154 7.09 -6.47 2.29
C GLY A 154 6.45 -7.31 3.39
N VAL A 155 5.19 -7.11 3.74
CA VAL A 155 4.54 -7.81 4.87
C VAL A 155 4.57 -9.32 4.73
N LEU A 156 4.34 -9.86 3.53
CA LEU A 156 4.37 -11.32 3.29
C LEU A 156 5.79 -11.86 3.32
N ALA A 157 6.75 -11.11 2.77
CA ALA A 157 8.16 -11.47 2.82
C ALA A 157 8.71 -11.49 4.26
N VAL A 158 8.39 -10.47 5.08
CA VAL A 158 8.74 -10.42 6.50
C VAL A 158 8.09 -11.59 7.24
N LEU A 159 6.82 -11.88 6.99
CA LEU A 159 6.12 -13.01 7.59
C LEU A 159 6.78 -14.34 7.21
N ALA A 160 7.18 -14.52 5.96
CA ALA A 160 7.83 -15.75 5.50
C ALA A 160 9.15 -16.00 6.24
N GLU A 161 9.99 -14.98 6.45
CA GLU A 161 11.22 -15.13 7.26
C GLU A 161 10.89 -15.48 8.71
N LYS A 162 9.92 -14.82 9.33
CA LYS A 162 9.49 -15.10 10.71
C LYS A 162 8.90 -16.50 10.88
N LEU A 163 8.41 -17.11 9.79
CA LEU A 163 7.95 -18.50 9.74
C LEU A 163 9.07 -19.52 9.49
N GLY A 164 10.32 -19.07 9.36
CA GLY A 164 11.49 -19.95 9.26
C GLY A 164 12.07 -20.08 7.86
N ALA A 165 11.65 -19.29 6.88
CA ALA A 165 12.24 -19.30 5.54
C ALA A 165 13.77 -19.11 5.61
N GLU A 166 14.50 -19.89 4.83
CA GLU A 166 15.95 -19.79 4.71
C GLU A 166 16.36 -18.53 3.92
N LYS A 167 15.57 -18.21 2.90
CA LYS A 167 15.78 -17.05 2.03
C LYS A 167 14.44 -16.59 1.47
N VAL A 168 14.25 -15.28 1.41
CA VAL A 168 13.05 -14.68 0.80
C VAL A 168 13.52 -13.64 -0.22
N ILE A 169 13.04 -13.75 -1.45
CA ILE A 169 13.26 -12.78 -2.51
C ILE A 169 11.96 -11.97 -2.62
N ALA A 170 12.03 -10.66 -2.36
CA ALA A 170 10.89 -9.75 -2.35
C ALA A 170 10.99 -8.81 -3.56
N ILE A 171 10.18 -9.07 -4.60
CA ILE A 171 10.25 -8.35 -5.88
C ILE A 171 9.11 -7.34 -5.96
N ASP A 172 9.43 -6.11 -6.34
CA ASP A 172 8.45 -5.12 -6.77
C ASP A 172 9.02 -4.27 -7.93
N TYR A 173 8.14 -3.75 -8.78
CA TYR A 173 8.55 -2.88 -9.88
C TYR A 173 8.62 -1.40 -9.47
N ASP A 174 7.96 -1.03 -8.37
CA ASP A 174 7.89 0.33 -7.86
C ASP A 174 9.02 0.60 -6.87
N ALA A 175 9.83 1.62 -7.14
CA ALA A 175 10.92 2.02 -6.27
C ALA A 175 10.43 2.42 -4.85
N LEU A 176 9.24 3.00 -4.73
CA LEU A 176 8.65 3.34 -3.41
C LEU A 176 8.31 2.07 -2.62
N CYS A 177 7.83 1.03 -3.28
CA CYS A 177 7.60 -0.28 -2.65
C CYS A 177 8.91 -0.93 -2.24
N TYR A 178 9.94 -0.88 -3.10
CA TYR A 178 11.27 -1.37 -2.78
C TYR A 178 11.85 -0.70 -1.51
N ASP A 179 11.81 0.63 -1.44
CA ASP A 179 12.30 1.39 -0.29
C ASP A 179 11.49 1.07 0.97
N ASN A 180 10.16 1.00 0.87
CA ASN A 180 9.31 0.66 2.01
C ASN A 180 9.53 -0.78 2.50
N THR A 181 9.71 -1.73 1.58
CA THR A 181 10.09 -3.11 1.91
C THR A 181 11.42 -3.15 2.67
N ALA A 182 12.45 -2.43 2.21
CA ALA A 182 13.75 -2.38 2.88
C ALA A 182 13.65 -1.83 4.31
N GLU A 183 12.89 -0.76 4.53
CA GLU A 183 12.63 -0.22 5.87
C GLU A 183 11.91 -1.23 6.78
N ASN A 184 10.90 -1.92 6.26
CA ASN A 184 10.15 -2.90 7.04
C ASN A 184 10.97 -4.16 7.35
N ILE A 185 11.89 -4.56 6.47
CA ILE A 185 12.88 -5.60 6.73
C ILE A 185 13.74 -5.20 7.96
N GLU A 186 14.26 -3.98 7.97
CA GLU A 186 15.07 -3.46 9.06
C GLU A 186 14.28 -3.38 10.37
N ALA A 187 13.06 -2.81 10.33
CA ALA A 187 12.18 -2.66 11.47
C ALA A 187 11.81 -3.99 12.16
N ASN A 188 11.75 -5.08 11.38
CA ASN A 188 11.47 -6.43 11.87
C ASN A 188 12.73 -7.23 12.21
N ASN A 189 13.93 -6.66 12.08
CA ASN A 189 15.23 -7.32 12.23
C ASN A 189 15.42 -8.54 11.31
N CYS A 190 14.76 -8.55 10.15
CA CYS A 190 14.93 -9.60 9.15
C CYS A 190 16.33 -9.56 8.52
N LYS A 191 16.89 -10.73 8.24
CA LYS A 191 18.25 -10.89 7.68
C LYS A 191 18.28 -11.75 6.41
N LYS A 192 17.17 -12.41 6.11
CA LYS A 192 17.05 -13.37 5.02
C LYS A 192 16.17 -12.85 3.87
N VAL A 193 15.48 -11.73 4.06
CA VAL A 193 14.69 -11.06 3.01
C VAL A 193 15.61 -10.18 2.18
N ILE A 194 15.55 -10.37 0.87
CA ILE A 194 16.34 -9.62 -0.14
C ILE A 194 15.34 -8.86 -1.01
N PRO A 195 15.25 -7.53 -0.89
CA PRO A 195 14.42 -6.72 -1.77
C PRO A 195 15.06 -6.62 -3.16
N VAL A 196 14.23 -6.70 -4.20
CA VAL A 196 14.64 -6.64 -5.61
C VAL A 196 13.72 -5.71 -6.38
N LEU A 197 14.28 -4.74 -7.09
CA LEU A 197 13.53 -3.86 -7.98
C LEU A 197 13.52 -4.48 -9.38
N ASP A 198 12.41 -5.13 -9.74
CA ASP A 198 12.19 -5.74 -11.07
C ASP A 198 10.69 -5.81 -11.38
N SER A 199 10.34 -5.73 -12.65
CA SER A 199 8.97 -5.84 -13.14
C SER A 199 8.52 -7.26 -13.45
N HIS A 200 9.44 -8.21 -13.48
CA HIS A 200 9.16 -9.61 -13.86
C HIS A 200 9.42 -10.58 -12.71
N CYS A 201 8.62 -11.64 -12.69
CA CYS A 201 8.82 -12.77 -11.79
C CYS A 201 10.03 -13.60 -12.25
N LYS A 202 11.25 -13.12 -11.89
CA LYS A 202 12.52 -13.77 -12.28
C LYS A 202 13.42 -13.98 -11.09
N ASN A 203 14.10 -15.10 -11.06
CA ASN A 203 15.13 -15.42 -10.09
C ASN A 203 16.11 -16.44 -10.67
N ASN A 204 17.39 -16.36 -10.29
CA ASN A 204 18.40 -17.31 -10.73
C ASN A 204 18.30 -18.66 -10.01
N GLU A 205 17.61 -18.71 -8.88
CA GLU A 205 17.43 -19.89 -8.04
C GLU A 205 15.95 -20.26 -7.99
N LYS A 206 15.65 -21.56 -8.09
CA LYS A 206 14.26 -22.03 -8.00
C LYS A 206 13.77 -22.01 -6.56
N VAL A 207 12.52 -21.54 -6.38
CA VAL A 207 11.90 -21.38 -5.07
C VAL A 207 10.96 -22.53 -4.71
N ASP A 208 10.79 -22.76 -3.41
CA ASP A 208 9.90 -23.76 -2.83
C ASP A 208 8.48 -23.20 -2.68
N ILE A 209 8.37 -21.90 -2.37
CA ILE A 209 7.09 -21.22 -2.17
C ILE A 209 7.07 -19.93 -2.96
N LEU A 210 5.97 -19.65 -3.64
CA LEU A 210 5.72 -18.39 -4.31
C LEU A 210 4.46 -17.73 -3.75
N LEU A 211 4.59 -16.46 -3.38
CA LEU A 211 3.51 -15.60 -2.92
C LEU A 211 3.29 -14.49 -3.96
N ALA A 212 2.04 -14.22 -4.33
CA ALA A 212 1.72 -13.11 -5.23
C ALA A 212 0.34 -12.54 -4.92
N ASN A 213 0.32 -11.37 -4.31
CA ASN A 213 -0.91 -10.62 -4.01
C ASN A 213 -1.03 -9.43 -4.98
N ILE A 214 -1.31 -9.73 -6.24
CA ILE A 214 -1.29 -8.78 -7.37
C ILE A 214 -2.53 -8.97 -8.26
N ASN A 215 -2.74 -8.07 -9.22
CA ASN A 215 -3.91 -8.16 -10.08
C ASN A 215 -3.86 -9.35 -11.07
N LEU A 216 -5.05 -9.80 -11.48
CA LEU A 216 -5.25 -10.95 -12.38
C LEU A 216 -4.41 -10.88 -13.66
N ASN A 217 -4.35 -9.72 -14.31
CA ASN A 217 -3.70 -9.59 -15.61
C ASN A 217 -2.19 -9.83 -15.51
N VAL A 218 -1.58 -9.32 -14.44
CA VAL A 218 -0.16 -9.55 -14.15
C VAL A 218 0.08 -11.02 -13.81
N ILE A 219 -0.75 -11.66 -12.99
CA ILE A 219 -0.62 -13.09 -12.71
C ILE A 219 -0.63 -13.89 -14.01
N ILE A 220 -1.64 -13.68 -14.87
CA ILE A 220 -1.77 -14.43 -16.13
C ILE A 220 -0.57 -14.21 -17.06
N SER A 221 -0.08 -12.97 -17.18
CA SER A 221 1.08 -12.67 -18.03
C SER A 221 2.37 -13.30 -17.52
N GLU A 222 2.49 -13.52 -16.21
CA GLU A 222 3.68 -14.05 -15.56
C GLU A 222 3.65 -15.57 -15.28
N LEU A 223 2.54 -16.28 -15.60
CA LEU A 223 2.44 -17.73 -15.29
C LEU A 223 3.60 -18.56 -15.85
N LYS A 224 4.14 -18.22 -17.03
CA LYS A 224 5.31 -18.91 -17.58
C LYS A 224 6.57 -18.66 -16.76
N ASN A 225 6.82 -17.41 -16.38
CA ASN A 225 7.95 -17.04 -15.52
C ASN A 225 7.82 -17.69 -14.15
N ILE A 226 6.60 -17.72 -13.57
CA ILE A 226 6.28 -18.40 -12.32
C ILE A 226 6.67 -19.89 -12.39
N LEU A 227 6.33 -20.56 -13.48
CA LEU A 227 6.73 -21.94 -13.68
C LEU A 227 8.26 -22.10 -13.84
N GLU A 228 8.93 -21.14 -14.43
CA GLU A 228 10.40 -21.17 -14.59
C GLU A 228 11.13 -21.00 -13.25
N VAL A 229 10.64 -20.14 -12.37
CA VAL A 229 11.30 -19.84 -11.09
C VAL A 229 10.92 -20.79 -9.96
N THR A 230 9.84 -21.56 -10.07
CA THR A 230 9.39 -22.50 -9.04
C THR A 230 10.01 -23.89 -9.21
N LYS A 231 10.23 -24.61 -8.12
CA LYS A 231 10.60 -26.05 -8.11
C LYS A 231 9.37 -26.89 -8.49
N LYS A 232 9.56 -28.17 -8.83
CA LYS A 232 8.46 -29.13 -8.86
C LYS A 232 7.83 -29.23 -7.46
N GLU A 233 6.52 -29.39 -7.42
CA GLU A 233 5.72 -29.42 -6.19
C GLU A 233 5.81 -28.14 -5.33
N ALA A 234 6.38 -27.07 -5.86
CA ALA A 234 6.37 -25.78 -5.18
C ALA A 234 4.95 -25.34 -4.84
N GLU A 235 4.76 -24.81 -3.63
CA GLU A 235 3.49 -24.30 -3.14
C GLU A 235 3.33 -22.83 -3.55
N ILE A 236 2.14 -22.46 -4.01
CA ILE A 236 1.88 -21.15 -4.59
C ILE A 236 0.60 -20.57 -3.99
N LEU A 237 0.68 -19.33 -3.51
CA LEU A 237 -0.46 -18.55 -3.06
C LEU A 237 -0.66 -17.34 -3.95
N PHE A 238 -1.84 -17.22 -4.55
CA PHE A 238 -2.29 -16.05 -5.30
C PHE A 238 -3.44 -15.34 -4.58
N SER A 239 -3.44 -14.01 -4.64
CA SER A 239 -4.56 -13.16 -4.28
C SER A 239 -4.55 -11.87 -5.11
N GLY A 240 -5.41 -10.88 -4.77
CA GLY A 240 -5.56 -9.66 -5.59
C GLY A 240 -6.52 -9.85 -6.77
N ILE A 241 -7.34 -10.89 -6.74
CA ILE A 241 -8.26 -11.29 -7.81
C ILE A 241 -9.70 -11.16 -7.31
N LEU A 242 -10.56 -10.48 -8.07
CA LEU A 242 -11.98 -10.39 -7.76
C LEU A 242 -12.70 -11.73 -8.01
N ILE A 243 -13.75 -12.00 -7.22
CA ILE A 243 -14.53 -13.25 -7.28
C ILE A 243 -15.15 -13.50 -8.66
N GLU A 244 -15.51 -12.45 -9.38
CA GLU A 244 -16.06 -12.51 -10.76
C GLU A 244 -15.06 -13.11 -11.75
N HIS A 245 -13.78 -13.00 -11.49
CA HIS A 245 -12.70 -13.53 -12.31
C HIS A 245 -12.30 -14.98 -11.98
N LYS A 246 -12.99 -15.63 -11.04
CA LYS A 246 -12.68 -16.99 -10.58
C LYS A 246 -12.51 -17.99 -11.72
N LYS A 247 -13.41 -17.94 -12.71
CA LYS A 247 -13.36 -18.87 -13.86
C LYS A 247 -12.16 -18.62 -14.76
N ILE A 248 -11.78 -17.35 -14.94
CA ILE A 248 -10.66 -16.95 -15.80
C ILE A 248 -9.36 -17.48 -15.21
N ILE A 249 -9.09 -17.16 -13.93
CA ILE A 249 -7.85 -17.61 -13.28
C ILE A 249 -7.78 -19.13 -13.15
N TYR A 250 -8.89 -19.80 -12.79
CA TYR A 250 -8.93 -21.24 -12.69
C TYR A 250 -8.54 -21.92 -14.03
N ASN A 251 -9.13 -21.48 -15.14
CA ASN A 251 -8.80 -22.03 -16.46
C ASN A 251 -7.34 -21.79 -16.86
N ALA A 252 -6.81 -20.59 -16.57
CA ALA A 252 -5.41 -20.27 -16.84
C ALA A 252 -4.45 -21.14 -16.04
N LEU A 253 -4.74 -21.41 -14.77
CA LEU A 253 -3.93 -22.30 -13.92
C LEU A 253 -3.97 -23.75 -14.43
N VAL A 254 -5.14 -24.25 -14.82
CA VAL A 254 -5.29 -25.60 -15.41
C VAL A 254 -4.53 -25.72 -16.72
N GLU A 255 -4.64 -24.74 -17.62
CA GLU A 255 -3.92 -24.69 -18.90
C GLU A 255 -2.40 -24.73 -18.71
N HIS A 256 -1.89 -24.10 -17.66
CA HIS A 256 -0.48 -24.11 -17.30
C HIS A 256 -0.08 -25.27 -16.38
N HIS A 257 -0.93 -26.29 -16.24
CA HIS A 257 -0.68 -27.53 -15.48
C HIS A 257 -0.41 -27.33 -13.97
N PHE A 258 -0.95 -26.29 -13.35
CA PHE A 258 -0.98 -26.20 -11.90
C PHE A 258 -1.95 -27.25 -11.33
N GLN A 259 -1.60 -27.81 -10.16
CA GLN A 259 -2.33 -28.89 -9.51
C GLN A 259 -2.83 -28.47 -8.12
N ASN A 260 -3.67 -29.30 -7.49
CA ASN A 260 -4.18 -29.10 -6.14
C ASN A 260 -4.82 -27.72 -5.93
N ILE A 261 -5.48 -27.17 -6.96
CA ILE A 261 -6.05 -25.82 -6.94
C ILE A 261 -7.19 -25.75 -5.93
N GLN A 262 -7.01 -24.96 -4.89
CA GLN A 262 -8.01 -24.63 -3.87
C GLN A 262 -8.29 -23.14 -3.92
N ILE A 263 -9.57 -22.75 -3.94
CA ILE A 263 -9.99 -21.34 -4.05
C ILE A 263 -10.93 -21.04 -2.89
N LYS A 264 -10.55 -20.07 -2.07
CA LYS A 264 -11.37 -19.48 -1.01
C LYS A 264 -11.65 -18.03 -1.33
N SER A 265 -12.62 -17.43 -0.65
CA SER A 265 -12.96 -16.03 -0.83
C SER A 265 -13.31 -15.37 0.50
N LYS A 266 -12.96 -14.09 0.60
CA LYS A 266 -13.41 -13.21 1.68
C LYS A 266 -13.89 -11.92 1.03
N GLU A 267 -15.11 -11.49 1.35
CA GLU A 267 -15.78 -10.40 0.69
C GLU A 267 -15.84 -10.64 -0.84
N ASN A 268 -15.30 -9.76 -1.66
CA ASN A 268 -15.30 -9.93 -3.12
C ASN A 268 -13.95 -10.41 -3.68
N TRP A 269 -13.05 -10.91 -2.81
CA TRP A 269 -11.68 -11.24 -3.20
C TRP A 269 -11.36 -12.72 -3.00
N LEU A 270 -10.56 -13.25 -3.92
CA LEU A 270 -10.10 -14.64 -3.90
C LEU A 270 -8.72 -14.75 -3.25
N VAL A 271 -8.51 -15.87 -2.56
CA VAL A 271 -7.18 -16.44 -2.32
C VAL A 271 -7.13 -17.83 -2.93
N ILE A 272 -6.03 -18.15 -3.59
CA ILE A 272 -5.85 -19.37 -4.34
C ILE A 272 -4.57 -20.06 -3.88
N TYR A 273 -4.70 -21.27 -3.39
CA TYR A 273 -3.58 -22.18 -3.22
C TYR A 273 -3.49 -23.13 -4.41
N CYS A 274 -2.31 -23.37 -4.91
CA CYS A 274 -2.04 -24.44 -5.88
C CYS A 274 -0.59 -24.91 -5.77
N THR A 275 -0.29 -26.03 -6.45
CA THR A 275 1.07 -26.55 -6.55
C THR A 275 1.50 -26.62 -8.00
N ARG A 276 2.82 -26.51 -8.21
CA ARG A 276 3.42 -26.78 -9.52
C ARG A 276 3.44 -28.29 -9.79
N ALA A 277 3.09 -28.73 -11.00
CA ALA A 277 3.26 -30.12 -11.46
C ALA A 277 4.74 -30.54 -11.58
#